data_5a408b39860e1db71ddcfa7bb59b3dda
#
_entry.id   5a408b39860e1db71ddcfa7bb59b3dda
#
_cell.length_a   1.000
_cell.length_b   1.000
_cell.length_c   1.000
_cell.angle_alpha   90.00
_cell.angle_beta   90.00
_cell.angle_gamma   90.00
#
_symmetry.space_group_name_H-M   'P 1'
#
loop_
_entity.id
_entity.type
_entity.pdbx_description
1 polymer ?
#
loop_
_entity_poly.entity_id
_entity_poly.type
_entity_poly.pdbx_seq_one_letter_code
_entity_poly.pdbx_strand_id
1 'polypeptide(L)'
;MIRSTWPPHGFEIGVHVDAVLGLSMTPTSVGLVLVEGQDADGATMDGNAFDVHAGAVETSEQAAAAVRRTEALAATRGLRLTSIGVTWSEEADAQASMLMRSLSESGFDNVVPIRMPEATEALARGMAAVVGYETTAVCVIEPETVISLVVHASTGAVQTAFNHAIYSDDDLIGWLSTVFTKADWQPEALVVVGSAGGFESIVPALEDALSVPVFTPEEAQLALARGAALASAQSIDGPLDPGGEFTAYALTTGAGARQTRRGRVPMGAAGMLVAGVLTFVVSVSVAVSLELSPSRDA
;
A
#
# COMPACT_ATOMS: atom_id res chain seq x y z
N MET A 1 -60.08 31.22 -2.16
CA MET A 1 -58.64 31.52 -1.95
C MET A 1 -58.06 30.43 -1.04
N ILE A 2 -57.45 29.42 -1.61
CA ILE A 2 -56.84 28.33 -0.85
C ILE A 2 -55.33 28.53 -1.05
N ARG A 3 -54.62 28.93 0.03
CA ARG A 3 -53.16 28.99 0.04
C ARG A 3 -52.62 27.61 0.30
N SER A 4 -52.01 27.01 -0.73
CA SER A 4 -51.21 25.82 -0.61
C SER A 4 -49.83 26.22 -0.06
N THR A 5 -49.53 25.90 1.19
CA THR A 5 -48.19 25.97 1.78
C THR A 5 -47.50 24.65 1.60
N TRP A 6 -46.61 24.54 0.62
CA TRP A 6 -45.61 23.48 0.52
C TRP A 6 -44.45 23.82 1.46
N PRO A 7 -44.01 22.87 2.32
CA PRO A 7 -42.77 23.06 3.05
C PRO A 7 -41.60 22.90 2.06
N PRO A 8 -40.55 23.69 2.16
CA PRO A 8 -39.33 23.47 1.40
C PRO A 8 -38.59 22.29 2.04
N HIS A 9 -38.74 21.10 1.47
CA HIS A 9 -37.78 20.03 1.71
C HIS A 9 -36.51 20.37 0.95
N GLY A 10 -35.61 21.11 1.60
CA GLY A 10 -34.22 21.18 1.22
C GLY A 10 -33.62 19.79 1.40
N PHE A 11 -33.50 19.02 0.34
CA PHE A 11 -32.55 17.93 0.29
C PHE A 11 -31.17 18.59 0.30
N GLU A 12 -30.54 18.66 1.48
CA GLU A 12 -29.11 18.81 1.55
C GLU A 12 -28.53 17.52 0.94
N ILE A 13 -28.13 17.60 -0.32
CA ILE A 13 -27.26 16.58 -0.93
C ILE A 13 -25.94 16.79 -0.21
N GLY A 14 -25.74 16.06 0.88
CA GLY A 14 -24.44 15.96 1.52
C GLY A 14 -23.47 15.41 0.47
N VAL A 15 -22.56 16.23 -0.01
CA VAL A 15 -21.45 15.77 -0.83
C VAL A 15 -20.57 14.95 0.09
N HIS A 16 -20.74 13.63 0.06
CA HIS A 16 -19.83 12.73 0.73
C HIS A 16 -18.59 12.59 -0.17
N VAL A 17 -17.42 12.73 0.42
CA VAL A 17 -16.16 12.41 -0.23
C VAL A 17 -15.92 10.91 -0.03
N ASP A 18 -15.59 10.20 -1.09
CA ASP A 18 -15.28 8.78 -1.00
C ASP A 18 -13.91 8.55 -0.35
N ALA A 19 -13.78 7.44 0.35
CA ALA A 19 -12.53 7.03 0.98
C ALA A 19 -12.40 5.50 0.92
N VAL A 20 -11.17 5.03 0.92
CA VAL A 20 -10.81 3.62 0.93
C VAL A 20 -9.99 3.32 2.17
N LEU A 21 -10.29 2.21 2.84
CA LEU A 21 -9.50 1.69 3.95
C LEU A 21 -8.63 0.54 3.48
N GLY A 22 -7.33 0.63 3.70
CA GLY A 22 -6.41 -0.49 3.55
C GLY A 22 -6.05 -1.07 4.90
N LEU A 23 -5.92 -2.38 4.96
CA LEU A 23 -5.49 -3.12 6.13
C LEU A 23 -4.45 -4.16 5.73
N SER A 24 -3.36 -4.23 6.49
CA SER A 24 -2.34 -5.28 6.37
C SER A 24 -2.21 -6.05 7.67
N MET A 25 -2.01 -7.37 7.58
CA MET A 25 -1.75 -8.24 8.73
C MET A 25 -0.52 -9.08 8.50
N THR A 26 0.40 -9.04 9.47
CA THR A 26 1.58 -9.90 9.56
C THR A 26 1.58 -10.59 10.91
N PRO A 27 2.48 -11.57 11.17
CA PRO A 27 2.57 -12.20 12.48
C PRO A 27 2.89 -11.22 13.63
N THR A 28 3.51 -10.09 13.32
CA THR A 28 4.03 -9.13 14.30
C THR A 28 3.28 -7.81 14.33
N SER A 29 2.56 -7.45 13.26
CA SER A 29 1.90 -6.15 13.17
C SER A 29 0.60 -6.19 12.38
N VAL A 30 -0.29 -5.24 12.70
CA VAL A 30 -1.47 -4.90 11.91
C VAL A 30 -1.39 -3.41 11.58
N GLY A 31 -1.45 -3.08 10.29
CA GLY A 31 -1.48 -1.71 9.79
C GLY A 31 -2.84 -1.36 9.20
N LEU A 32 -3.33 -0.14 9.44
CA LEU A 32 -4.53 0.42 8.83
C LEU A 32 -4.21 1.80 8.26
N VAL A 33 -4.76 2.08 7.09
CA VAL A 33 -4.62 3.38 6.44
C VAL A 33 -5.95 3.76 5.81
N LEU A 34 -6.47 4.95 6.15
CA LEU A 34 -7.63 5.56 5.51
C LEU A 34 -7.15 6.57 4.47
N VAL A 35 -7.54 6.36 3.22
CA VAL A 35 -7.12 7.18 2.08
C VAL A 35 -8.33 7.85 1.46
N GLU A 36 -8.22 9.16 1.17
CA GLU A 36 -9.24 9.92 0.46
C GLU A 36 -9.29 9.54 -1.02
N GLY A 37 -10.48 9.58 -1.61
CA GLY A 37 -10.73 9.27 -3.01
C GLY A 37 -11.20 7.84 -3.23
N GLN A 38 -12.01 7.67 -4.27
CA GLN A 38 -12.52 6.35 -4.68
C GLN A 38 -11.38 5.43 -5.14
N ASP A 39 -10.37 5.99 -5.79
CA ASP A 39 -9.21 5.28 -6.35
C ASP A 39 -8.06 5.13 -5.34
N ALA A 40 -8.25 5.55 -4.09
CA ALA A 40 -7.22 5.59 -3.04
C ALA A 40 -5.94 6.35 -3.45
N ASP A 41 -6.08 7.32 -4.33
CA ASP A 41 -5.00 8.17 -4.86
C ASP A 41 -4.82 9.48 -4.08
N GLY A 42 -5.77 9.78 -3.18
CA GLY A 42 -5.76 10.96 -2.35
C GLY A 42 -4.81 10.90 -1.15
N ALA A 43 -4.95 11.88 -0.27
CA ALA A 43 -4.14 11.99 0.95
C ALA A 43 -4.48 10.87 1.95
N THR A 44 -3.50 10.47 2.76
CA THR A 44 -3.73 9.68 3.96
C THR A 44 -4.47 10.55 4.98
N MET A 45 -5.70 10.16 5.31
CA MET A 45 -6.58 10.88 6.24
C MET A 45 -6.40 10.41 7.69
N ASP A 46 -6.00 9.16 7.86
CA ASP A 46 -5.71 8.51 9.14
C ASP A 46 -4.84 7.28 8.91
N GLY A 47 -3.92 7.02 9.82
CA GLY A 47 -3.04 5.86 9.78
C GLY A 47 -2.77 5.34 11.19
N ASN A 48 -2.81 4.03 11.37
CA ASN A 48 -2.54 3.37 12.64
C ASN A 48 -1.85 2.03 12.42
N ALA A 49 -0.85 1.76 13.22
CA ALA A 49 -0.25 0.43 13.31
C ALA A 49 -0.21 -0.01 14.77
N PHE A 50 -0.33 -1.31 15.01
CA PHE A 50 -0.14 -1.89 16.33
C PHE A 50 0.52 -3.26 16.23
N ASP A 51 1.33 -3.56 17.25
CA ASP A 51 2.03 -4.83 17.33
C ASP A 51 1.10 -5.96 17.75
N VAL A 52 1.31 -7.13 17.17
CA VAL A 52 0.59 -8.35 17.50
C VAL A 52 1.28 -9.02 18.69
N HIS A 53 0.64 -8.96 19.86
CA HIS A 53 1.15 -9.61 21.09
C HIS A 53 0.23 -10.73 21.59
N ALA A 54 -0.91 -10.91 20.93
CA ALA A 54 -2.01 -11.77 21.35
C ALA A 54 -2.21 -12.96 20.40
N GLY A 55 -3.07 -13.90 20.80
CA GLY A 55 -3.49 -14.99 19.93
C GLY A 55 -4.34 -14.51 18.73
N ALA A 56 -4.54 -15.41 17.76
CA ALA A 56 -5.23 -15.08 16.52
C ALA A 56 -6.64 -14.46 16.71
N VAL A 57 -7.40 -14.93 17.71
CA VAL A 57 -8.74 -14.42 18.01
C VAL A 57 -8.67 -12.96 18.48
N GLU A 58 -7.82 -12.67 19.48
CA GLU A 58 -7.67 -11.34 20.06
C GLU A 58 -7.15 -10.33 19.05
N THR A 59 -6.19 -10.75 18.20
CA THR A 59 -5.68 -9.92 17.10
C THR A 59 -6.77 -9.57 16.10
N SER A 60 -7.59 -10.55 15.68
CA SER A 60 -8.68 -10.31 14.74
C SER A 60 -9.78 -9.43 15.33
N GLU A 61 -10.11 -9.57 16.62
CA GLU A 61 -11.08 -8.72 17.32
C GLU A 61 -10.55 -7.27 17.45
N GLN A 62 -9.26 -7.11 17.77
CA GLN A 62 -8.62 -5.80 17.84
C GLN A 62 -8.61 -5.12 16.47
N ALA A 63 -8.27 -5.84 15.41
CA ALA A 63 -8.31 -5.34 14.04
C ALA A 63 -9.73 -4.94 13.62
N ALA A 64 -10.74 -5.78 13.90
CA ALA A 64 -12.14 -5.46 13.62
C ALA A 64 -12.62 -4.23 14.40
N ALA A 65 -12.20 -4.07 15.66
CA ALA A 65 -12.51 -2.88 16.45
C ALA A 65 -11.82 -1.63 15.88
N ALA A 66 -10.61 -1.75 15.35
CA ALA A 66 -9.91 -0.65 14.67
C ALA A 66 -10.65 -0.24 13.40
N VAL A 67 -11.07 -1.18 12.56
CA VAL A 67 -11.88 -0.90 11.34
C VAL A 67 -13.15 -0.14 11.69
N ARG A 68 -13.94 -0.63 12.67
CA ARG A 68 -15.18 0.07 13.11
C ARG A 68 -14.91 1.48 13.61
N ARG A 69 -13.80 1.69 14.32
CA ARG A 69 -13.41 3.02 14.82
C ARG A 69 -13.04 3.95 13.67
N THR A 70 -12.29 3.46 12.69
CA THR A 70 -11.89 4.24 11.51
C THR A 70 -13.10 4.58 10.64
N GLU A 71 -14.06 3.66 10.47
CA GLU A 71 -15.33 3.95 9.78
C GLU A 71 -16.12 5.05 10.49
N ALA A 72 -16.29 4.95 11.82
CA ALA A 72 -16.97 5.97 12.59
C ALA A 72 -16.27 7.34 12.49
N LEU A 73 -14.94 7.36 12.49
CA LEU A 73 -14.16 8.58 12.28
C LEU A 73 -14.36 9.14 10.87
N ALA A 74 -14.34 8.32 9.85
CA ALA A 74 -14.62 8.69 8.47
C ALA A 74 -16.00 9.35 8.34
N ALA A 75 -17.03 8.72 8.92
CA ALA A 75 -18.39 9.23 8.92
C ALA A 75 -18.50 10.61 9.60
N THR A 76 -17.78 10.86 10.71
CA THR A 76 -17.77 12.18 11.38
C THR A 76 -17.11 13.25 10.54
N ARG A 77 -16.24 12.89 9.60
CA ARG A 77 -15.57 13.80 8.65
C ARG A 77 -16.33 13.94 7.33
N GLY A 78 -17.51 13.33 7.20
CA GLY A 78 -18.30 13.34 5.97
C GLY A 78 -17.71 12.46 4.86
N LEU A 79 -16.81 11.53 5.20
CA LEU A 79 -16.26 10.56 4.29
C LEU A 79 -17.15 9.32 4.21
N ARG A 80 -17.28 8.74 3.02
CA ARG A 80 -17.96 7.47 2.79
C ARG A 80 -16.94 6.39 2.46
N LEU A 81 -16.89 5.35 3.27
CA LEU A 81 -16.01 4.21 3.05
C LEU A 81 -16.56 3.33 1.92
N THR A 82 -15.90 3.35 0.76
CA THR A 82 -16.34 2.64 -0.45
C THR A 82 -15.79 1.22 -0.50
N SER A 83 -14.58 1.00 0.02
CA SER A 83 -13.90 -0.30 0.01
C SER A 83 -13.00 -0.46 1.23
N ILE A 84 -12.84 -1.71 1.67
CA ILE A 84 -11.89 -2.13 2.69
C ILE A 84 -11.00 -3.21 2.08
N GLY A 85 -9.80 -2.83 1.62
CA GLY A 85 -8.80 -3.78 1.12
C GLY A 85 -8.08 -4.45 2.29
N VAL A 86 -8.06 -5.78 2.34
CA VAL A 86 -7.36 -6.55 3.37
C VAL A 86 -6.29 -7.42 2.72
N THR A 87 -5.03 -7.24 3.11
CA THR A 87 -3.91 -8.09 2.70
C THR A 87 -3.24 -8.71 3.91
N TRP A 88 -2.62 -9.86 3.75
CA TRP A 88 -1.94 -10.55 4.85
C TRP A 88 -0.81 -11.45 4.36
N SER A 89 0.15 -11.77 5.24
CA SER A 89 1.15 -12.81 5.02
C SER A 89 0.55 -14.20 5.24
N GLU A 90 1.18 -15.24 4.70
CA GLU A 90 0.70 -16.64 4.86
C GLU A 90 0.56 -17.02 6.34
N GLU A 91 1.48 -16.56 7.19
CA GLU A 91 1.50 -16.84 8.62
C GLU A 91 0.33 -16.19 9.38
N ALA A 92 -0.25 -15.12 8.83
CA ALA A 92 -1.40 -14.40 9.39
C ALA A 92 -2.76 -14.86 8.81
N ASP A 93 -2.82 -15.93 8.03
CA ASP A 93 -4.03 -16.39 7.34
C ASP A 93 -5.18 -16.69 8.30
N ALA A 94 -4.90 -17.30 9.44
CA ALA A 94 -5.92 -17.60 10.46
C ALA A 94 -6.54 -16.31 11.03
N GLN A 95 -5.72 -15.31 11.35
CA GLN A 95 -6.15 -14.01 11.86
C GLN A 95 -6.98 -13.26 10.82
N ALA A 96 -6.51 -13.23 9.57
CA ALA A 96 -7.21 -12.58 8.47
C ALA A 96 -8.57 -13.21 8.18
N SER A 97 -8.65 -14.55 8.19
CA SER A 97 -9.90 -15.28 8.00
C SER A 97 -10.93 -14.97 9.11
N MET A 98 -10.48 -14.89 10.37
CA MET A 98 -11.33 -14.50 11.50
C MET A 98 -11.78 -13.05 11.39
N LEU A 99 -10.87 -12.14 11.00
CA LEU A 99 -11.18 -10.73 10.78
C LEU A 99 -12.27 -10.56 9.72
N MET A 100 -12.08 -11.15 8.54
CA MET A 100 -13.06 -11.04 7.44
C MET A 100 -14.45 -11.53 7.85
N ARG A 101 -14.51 -12.64 8.60
CA ARG A 101 -15.78 -13.13 9.17
C ARG A 101 -16.40 -12.11 10.12
N SER A 102 -15.61 -11.58 11.07
CA SER A 102 -16.08 -10.58 12.05
C SER A 102 -16.59 -9.30 11.38
N LEU A 103 -15.93 -8.85 10.32
CA LEU A 103 -16.37 -7.69 9.55
C LEU A 103 -17.67 -7.97 8.80
N SER A 104 -17.80 -9.12 8.15
CA SER A 104 -19.04 -9.54 7.48
C SER A 104 -20.21 -9.66 8.47
N GLU A 105 -20.00 -10.25 9.63
CA GLU A 105 -21.01 -10.34 10.71
C GLU A 105 -21.40 -8.97 11.28
N SER A 106 -20.49 -8.00 11.18
CA SER A 106 -20.71 -6.59 11.58
C SER A 106 -21.41 -5.75 10.50
N GLY A 107 -21.72 -6.33 9.33
CA GLY A 107 -22.45 -5.68 8.24
C GLY A 107 -21.57 -4.98 7.22
N PHE A 108 -20.25 -5.20 7.23
CA PHE A 108 -19.37 -4.74 6.15
C PHE A 108 -19.47 -5.69 4.96
N ASP A 109 -20.03 -5.23 3.86
CA ASP A 109 -20.19 -5.95 2.59
C ASP A 109 -19.19 -5.51 1.50
N ASN A 110 -18.38 -4.49 1.82
CA ASN A 110 -17.37 -3.90 0.94
C ASN A 110 -15.94 -4.32 1.26
N VAL A 111 -15.74 -5.45 1.94
CA VAL A 111 -14.42 -6.00 2.28
C VAL A 111 -13.87 -6.80 1.09
N VAL A 112 -12.68 -6.42 0.62
CA VAL A 112 -12.02 -7.02 -0.54
C VAL A 112 -10.73 -7.69 -0.07
N PRO A 113 -10.60 -9.02 -0.17
CA PRO A 113 -9.35 -9.70 0.09
C PRO A 113 -8.37 -9.42 -1.07
N ILE A 114 -7.17 -8.93 -0.72
CA ILE A 114 -6.11 -8.59 -1.66
C ILE A 114 -4.92 -9.49 -1.41
N ARG A 115 -4.42 -10.15 -2.43
CA ARG A 115 -3.19 -10.95 -2.29
C ARG A 115 -1.99 -10.03 -2.08
N MET A 116 -1.05 -10.44 -1.26
CA MET A 116 0.16 -9.65 -0.96
C MET A 116 0.91 -9.20 -2.23
N PRO A 117 1.13 -10.03 -3.27
CA PRO A 117 1.74 -9.56 -4.51
C PRO A 117 0.96 -8.44 -5.19
N GLU A 118 -0.37 -8.46 -5.18
CA GLU A 118 -1.20 -7.41 -5.76
C GLU A 118 -1.09 -6.11 -4.97
N ALA A 119 -1.11 -6.18 -3.63
CA ALA A 119 -0.92 -5.03 -2.76
C ALA A 119 0.47 -4.41 -2.95
N THR A 120 1.53 -5.22 -3.00
CA THR A 120 2.89 -4.72 -3.18
C THR A 120 3.13 -4.14 -4.58
N GLU A 121 2.53 -4.71 -5.63
CA GLU A 121 2.60 -4.14 -6.98
C GLU A 121 1.85 -2.80 -7.09
N ALA A 122 0.66 -2.69 -6.51
CA ALA A 122 -0.10 -1.44 -6.50
C ALA A 122 0.67 -0.34 -5.74
N LEU A 123 1.23 -0.69 -4.57
CA LEU A 123 2.10 0.18 -3.80
C LEU A 123 3.32 0.65 -4.61
N ALA A 124 4.02 -0.29 -5.24
CA ALA A 124 5.24 0.00 -5.98
C ALA A 124 4.99 0.94 -7.16
N ARG A 125 3.90 0.74 -7.91
CA ARG A 125 3.49 1.66 -8.99
C ARG A 125 3.16 3.05 -8.46
N GLY A 126 2.43 3.13 -7.35
CA GLY A 126 2.11 4.39 -6.70
C GLY A 126 3.38 5.14 -6.26
N MET A 127 4.31 4.45 -5.63
CA MET A 127 5.58 5.04 -5.19
C MET A 127 6.46 5.49 -6.36
N ALA A 128 6.60 4.67 -7.40
CA ALA A 128 7.39 5.03 -8.59
C ALA A 128 6.88 6.31 -9.27
N ALA A 129 5.55 6.47 -9.33
CA ALA A 129 4.93 7.67 -9.89
C ALA A 129 5.30 8.95 -9.13
N VAL A 130 5.59 8.82 -7.82
CA VAL A 130 5.91 9.94 -6.93
C VAL A 130 7.39 10.26 -6.90
N VAL A 131 8.20 9.22 -6.77
CA VAL A 131 9.66 9.36 -6.68
C VAL A 131 10.22 9.98 -7.98
N GLY A 132 9.55 9.72 -9.11
CA GLY A 132 9.76 10.45 -10.37
C GLY A 132 10.95 9.99 -11.20
N TYR A 133 11.56 8.85 -10.87
CA TYR A 133 12.57 8.20 -11.71
C TYR A 133 11.90 7.28 -12.73
N GLU A 134 12.55 7.05 -13.87
CA GLU A 134 12.04 6.16 -14.90
C GLU A 134 12.01 4.71 -14.41
N THR A 135 13.01 4.32 -13.60
CA THR A 135 13.09 2.99 -13.03
C THR A 135 13.29 3.07 -11.52
N THR A 136 12.26 2.68 -10.76
CA THR A 136 12.28 2.73 -9.29
C THR A 136 12.19 1.32 -8.73
N ALA A 137 13.10 0.99 -7.80
CA ALA A 137 12.96 -0.21 -6.98
C ALA A 137 12.18 0.11 -5.70
N VAL A 138 11.30 -0.81 -5.29
CA VAL A 138 10.63 -0.79 -3.99
C VAL A 138 10.95 -2.10 -3.28
N CYS A 139 11.55 -2.00 -2.11
CA CYS A 139 11.87 -3.14 -1.25
C CYS A 139 10.90 -3.16 -0.06
N VAL A 140 10.04 -4.16 0.00
CA VAL A 140 9.11 -4.39 1.12
C VAL A 140 9.74 -5.42 2.04
N ILE A 141 10.04 -5.03 3.27
CA ILE A 141 10.70 -5.87 4.28
C ILE A 141 9.70 -6.21 5.37
N GLU A 142 9.25 -7.45 5.35
CA GLU A 142 8.40 -8.03 6.37
C GLU A 142 9.21 -9.04 7.21
N PRO A 143 8.77 -9.41 8.42
CA PRO A 143 9.56 -10.28 9.30
C PRO A 143 9.99 -11.61 8.69
N GLU A 144 9.16 -12.21 7.84
CA GLU A 144 9.38 -13.53 7.25
C GLU A 144 9.72 -13.49 5.76
N THR A 145 9.65 -12.31 5.12
CA THR A 145 9.87 -12.18 3.68
C THR A 145 10.34 -10.81 3.28
N VAL A 146 11.21 -10.77 2.29
CA VAL A 146 11.61 -9.54 1.61
C VAL A 146 11.16 -9.62 0.15
N ILE A 147 10.50 -8.58 -0.32
CA ILE A 147 9.99 -8.47 -1.69
C ILE A 147 10.67 -7.28 -2.34
N SER A 148 11.34 -7.50 -3.46
CA SER A 148 11.88 -6.43 -4.29
C SER A 148 11.07 -6.33 -5.58
N LEU A 149 10.56 -5.12 -5.86
CA LEU A 149 9.82 -4.80 -7.06
C LEU A 149 10.59 -3.72 -7.82
N VAL A 150 10.85 -3.95 -9.09
CA VAL A 150 11.44 -2.94 -9.99
C VAL A 150 10.34 -2.48 -10.94
N VAL A 151 10.01 -1.20 -10.89
CA VAL A 151 8.92 -0.59 -11.66
C VAL A 151 9.50 0.30 -12.74
N HIS A 152 9.02 0.13 -13.96
CA HIS A 152 9.31 1.00 -15.09
C HIS A 152 8.16 2.00 -15.26
N ALA A 153 8.37 3.28 -14.95
CA ALA A 153 7.32 4.29 -14.80
C ALA A 153 6.49 4.49 -16.07
N SER A 154 7.13 4.60 -17.24
CA SER A 154 6.41 4.89 -18.50
C SER A 154 5.51 3.76 -18.98
N THR A 155 5.77 2.51 -18.59
CA THR A 155 4.99 1.33 -18.98
C THR A 155 4.13 0.77 -17.87
N GLY A 156 4.39 1.11 -16.61
CA GLY A 156 3.79 0.50 -15.43
C GLY A 156 4.16 -0.98 -15.23
N ALA A 157 5.14 -1.48 -15.99
CA ALA A 157 5.59 -2.87 -15.88
C ALA A 157 6.40 -3.07 -14.59
N VAL A 158 6.22 -4.24 -13.96
CA VAL A 158 6.85 -4.57 -12.68
C VAL A 158 7.59 -5.90 -12.81
N GLN A 159 8.84 -5.95 -12.33
CA GLN A 159 9.59 -7.18 -12.09
C GLN A 159 9.63 -7.42 -10.58
N THR A 160 9.33 -8.64 -10.14
CA THR A 160 9.24 -8.96 -8.72
C THR A 160 10.17 -10.11 -8.37
N ALA A 161 10.89 -9.97 -7.25
CA ALA A 161 11.72 -11.00 -6.65
C ALA A 161 11.37 -11.17 -5.16
N PHE A 162 11.40 -12.39 -4.65
CA PHE A 162 11.10 -12.76 -3.27
C PHE A 162 12.29 -13.44 -2.61
N ASN A 163 12.47 -13.20 -1.32
CA ASN A 163 13.43 -13.93 -0.50
C ASN A 163 12.90 -14.12 0.93
N HIS A 164 12.93 -15.35 1.43
CA HIS A 164 12.52 -15.72 2.79
C HIS A 164 13.73 -16.10 3.69
N ALA A 165 14.96 -15.88 3.21
CA ALA A 165 16.18 -16.24 3.90
C ALA A 165 17.11 -15.04 4.10
N ILE A 166 16.56 -13.89 4.44
CA ILE A 166 17.29 -12.68 4.83
C ILE A 166 17.28 -12.62 6.35
N TYR A 167 18.45 -12.71 6.97
CA TYR A 167 18.61 -12.73 8.43
C TYR A 167 19.51 -11.62 8.94
N SER A 168 20.14 -10.85 8.03
CA SER A 168 21.04 -9.75 8.38
C SER A 168 21.01 -8.66 7.31
N ASP A 169 21.53 -7.48 7.66
CA ASP A 169 21.70 -6.36 6.74
C ASP A 169 22.62 -6.75 5.57
N ASP A 170 23.68 -7.51 5.82
CA ASP A 170 24.60 -7.99 4.79
C ASP A 170 23.91 -8.94 3.79
N ASP A 171 23.02 -9.82 4.28
CA ASP A 171 22.21 -10.69 3.43
C ASP A 171 21.30 -9.87 2.52
N LEU A 172 20.64 -8.84 3.06
CA LEU A 172 19.77 -7.95 2.32
C LEU A 172 20.53 -7.20 1.22
N ILE A 173 21.65 -6.58 1.57
CA ILE A 173 22.52 -5.85 0.63
C ILE A 173 23.00 -6.77 -0.49
N GLY A 174 23.52 -7.95 -0.14
CA GLY A 174 24.03 -8.92 -1.10
C GLY A 174 22.93 -9.44 -2.03
N TRP A 175 21.73 -9.69 -1.49
CA TRP A 175 20.59 -10.14 -2.29
C TRP A 175 20.09 -9.05 -3.24
N LEU A 176 19.88 -7.81 -2.77
CA LEU A 176 19.44 -6.69 -3.61
C LEU A 176 20.45 -6.38 -4.71
N SER A 177 21.75 -6.39 -4.41
CA SER A 177 22.81 -6.23 -5.41
C SER A 177 22.72 -7.30 -6.50
N THR A 178 22.42 -8.54 -6.12
CA THR A 178 22.24 -9.66 -7.06
C THR A 178 20.98 -9.50 -7.90
N VAL A 179 19.86 -9.10 -7.29
CA VAL A 179 18.57 -8.87 -7.97
C VAL A 179 18.73 -7.76 -9.01
N PHE A 180 19.31 -6.63 -8.62
CA PHE A 180 19.44 -5.48 -9.52
C PHE A 180 20.43 -5.71 -10.66
N THR A 181 21.46 -6.55 -10.45
CA THR A 181 22.36 -6.96 -11.55
C THR A 181 21.66 -7.84 -12.59
N LYS A 182 20.63 -8.61 -12.17
CA LYS A 182 19.87 -9.51 -13.05
C LYS A 182 18.60 -8.88 -13.59
N ALA A 183 18.14 -7.77 -13.04
CA ALA A 183 16.97 -7.08 -13.53
C ALA A 183 17.20 -6.58 -14.96
N ASP A 184 16.19 -6.71 -15.82
CA ASP A 184 16.24 -6.13 -17.16
C ASP A 184 16.34 -4.60 -17.11
N TRP A 185 15.87 -4.01 -16.01
CA TRP A 185 15.93 -2.59 -15.72
C TRP A 185 16.77 -2.37 -14.46
N GLN A 186 17.83 -1.58 -14.58
CA GLN A 186 18.58 -1.16 -13.41
C GLN A 186 17.83 -0.03 -12.72
N PRO A 187 17.55 -0.12 -11.41
CA PRO A 187 16.87 0.96 -10.71
C PRO A 187 17.75 2.20 -10.60
N GLU A 188 17.12 3.36 -10.72
CA GLU A 188 17.73 4.67 -10.53
C GLU A 188 17.52 5.18 -9.08
N ALA A 189 16.59 4.57 -8.36
CA ALA A 189 16.29 4.84 -6.96
C ALA A 189 15.73 3.60 -6.26
N LEU A 190 15.92 3.51 -4.95
CA LEU A 190 15.35 2.48 -4.09
C LEU A 190 14.47 3.11 -3.02
N VAL A 191 13.27 2.59 -2.83
CA VAL A 191 12.39 2.89 -1.68
C VAL A 191 12.34 1.68 -0.77
N VAL A 192 12.60 1.87 0.53
CA VAL A 192 12.54 0.80 1.53
C VAL A 192 11.34 1.03 2.43
N VAL A 193 10.47 0.03 2.54
CA VAL A 193 9.24 0.04 3.34
C VAL A 193 8.99 -1.31 3.98
N GLY A 194 8.00 -1.41 4.85
CA GLY A 194 7.55 -2.66 5.47
C GLY A 194 7.43 -2.57 6.98
N SER A 195 6.91 -3.63 7.60
CA SER A 195 6.62 -3.65 9.03
C SER A 195 7.81 -4.05 9.91
N ALA A 196 8.92 -4.55 9.34
CA ALA A 196 10.09 -4.96 10.12
C ALA A 196 10.77 -3.80 10.89
N GLY A 197 10.65 -2.56 10.38
CA GLY A 197 11.16 -1.35 11.04
C GLY A 197 12.68 -1.22 11.05
N GLY A 198 13.18 -0.09 11.59
CA GLY A 198 14.62 0.12 11.80
C GLY A 198 15.46 0.37 10.55
N PHE A 199 14.81 0.74 9.45
CA PHE A 199 15.45 0.87 8.12
C PHE A 199 16.47 2.01 8.04
N GLU A 200 16.35 3.04 8.86
CA GLU A 200 17.23 4.22 8.82
C GLU A 200 18.70 3.84 9.03
N SER A 201 18.97 2.79 9.78
CA SER A 201 20.33 2.33 10.07
C SER A 201 21.02 1.69 8.85
N ILE A 202 20.25 1.06 7.95
CA ILE A 202 20.78 0.35 6.79
C ILE A 202 20.87 1.24 5.54
N VAL A 203 20.14 2.37 5.48
CA VAL A 203 20.08 3.26 4.33
C VAL A 203 21.48 3.63 3.81
N PRO A 204 22.44 4.12 4.62
CA PRO A 204 23.74 4.49 4.12
C PRO A 204 24.52 3.32 3.47
N ALA A 205 24.39 2.12 4.04
CA ALA A 205 25.03 0.93 3.50
C ALA A 205 24.41 0.47 2.18
N LEU A 206 23.08 0.62 2.04
CA LEU A 206 22.38 0.35 0.78
C LEU A 206 22.76 1.35 -0.32
N GLU A 207 22.83 2.64 0.01
CA GLU A 207 23.27 3.69 -0.94
C GLU A 207 24.68 3.44 -1.46
N ASP A 208 25.60 3.10 -0.55
CA ASP A 208 27.00 2.82 -0.91
C ASP A 208 27.10 1.56 -1.78
N ALA A 209 26.41 0.50 -1.42
CA ALA A 209 26.49 -0.78 -2.13
C ALA A 209 25.79 -0.77 -3.49
N LEU A 210 24.65 -0.08 -3.59
CA LEU A 210 23.82 -0.07 -4.80
C LEU A 210 24.11 1.13 -5.71
N SER A 211 24.78 2.15 -5.20
CA SER A 211 25.10 3.41 -5.90
C SER A 211 23.84 4.13 -6.44
N VAL A 212 22.72 4.04 -5.72
CA VAL A 212 21.46 4.73 -6.01
C VAL A 212 20.93 5.41 -4.73
N PRO A 213 20.19 6.51 -4.84
CA PRO A 213 19.54 7.12 -3.68
C PRO A 213 18.54 6.14 -3.05
N VAL A 214 18.51 6.11 -1.71
CA VAL A 214 17.60 5.25 -0.93
C VAL A 214 16.65 6.11 -0.10
N PHE A 215 15.37 5.87 -0.25
CA PHE A 215 14.30 6.59 0.44
C PHE A 215 13.57 5.67 1.42
N THR A 216 13.36 6.17 2.64
CA THR A 216 12.50 5.50 3.64
C THR A 216 11.43 6.49 4.08
N PRO A 217 10.16 6.25 3.75
CA PRO A 217 9.05 7.11 4.17
C PRO A 217 8.82 7.03 5.69
N GLU A 218 8.34 8.13 6.31
CA GLU A 218 7.99 8.16 7.75
C GLU A 218 6.96 7.08 8.13
N GLU A 219 6.01 6.79 7.23
CA GLU A 219 4.96 5.77 7.44
C GLU A 219 5.30 4.44 6.75
N ALA A 220 6.59 4.08 6.65
CA ALA A 220 7.04 2.86 5.98
C ALA A 220 6.31 1.60 6.45
N GLN A 221 5.95 1.53 7.72
CA GLN A 221 5.19 0.42 8.33
C GLN A 221 3.74 0.30 7.85
N LEU A 222 3.16 1.36 7.29
CA LEU A 222 1.79 1.38 6.75
C LEU A 222 1.75 1.13 5.24
N ALA A 223 2.91 0.99 4.62
CA ALA A 223 3.03 0.88 3.17
C ALA A 223 2.21 -0.28 2.59
N LEU A 224 2.25 -1.46 3.24
CA LEU A 224 1.49 -2.63 2.79
C LEU A 224 -0.02 -2.42 2.90
N ALA A 225 -0.49 -1.77 3.98
CA ALA A 225 -1.90 -1.38 4.12
C ALA A 225 -2.31 -0.39 3.03
N ARG A 226 -1.44 0.59 2.70
CA ARG A 226 -1.70 1.51 1.58
C ARG A 226 -1.77 0.78 0.25
N GLY A 227 -0.91 -0.21 0.03
CA GLY A 227 -0.96 -1.07 -1.15
C GLY A 227 -2.29 -1.84 -1.25
N ALA A 228 -2.81 -2.33 -0.13
CA ALA A 228 -4.12 -2.99 -0.06
C ALA A 228 -5.27 -2.03 -0.41
N ALA A 229 -5.22 -0.77 0.05
CA ALA A 229 -6.19 0.26 -0.33
C ALA A 229 -6.18 0.50 -1.84
N LEU A 230 -5.00 0.75 -2.41
CA LEU A 230 -4.82 0.99 -3.86
C LEU A 230 -5.32 -0.19 -4.70
N ALA A 231 -4.96 -1.41 -4.32
CA ALA A 231 -5.38 -2.61 -5.05
C ALA A 231 -6.89 -2.86 -4.94
N SER A 232 -7.51 -2.59 -3.78
CA SER A 232 -8.95 -2.76 -3.61
C SER A 232 -9.76 -1.76 -4.43
N ALA A 233 -9.31 -0.52 -4.53
CA ALA A 233 -9.92 0.51 -5.37
C ALA A 233 -9.92 0.09 -6.85
N GLN A 234 -8.79 -0.41 -7.36
CA GLN A 234 -8.68 -0.90 -8.73
C GLN A 234 -9.54 -2.14 -9.02
N SER A 235 -9.84 -2.95 -8.00
CA SER A 235 -10.66 -4.16 -8.16
C SER A 235 -12.15 -3.86 -8.35
N ILE A 236 -12.63 -2.70 -7.90
CA ILE A 236 -14.04 -2.28 -8.04
C ILE A 236 -14.34 -1.82 -9.47
N ASP A 237 -13.37 -1.23 -10.15
CA ASP A 237 -13.53 -0.70 -11.51
C ASP A 237 -13.33 -1.76 -12.62
N GLY A 238 -12.84 -2.94 -12.28
CA GLY A 238 -12.69 -4.06 -13.23
C GLY A 238 -14.01 -4.74 -13.52
N PRO A 239 -14.30 -5.16 -14.80
CA PRO A 239 -15.42 -6.03 -15.08
C PRO A 239 -15.25 -7.32 -14.27
N LEU A 240 -16.25 -7.65 -13.45
CA LEU A 240 -16.32 -8.94 -12.77
C LEU A 240 -16.28 -10.05 -13.82
N ASP A 241 -15.15 -10.74 -13.95
CA ASP A 241 -15.06 -11.95 -14.75
C ASP A 241 -15.56 -13.13 -13.86
N PRO A 242 -16.80 -13.61 -14.06
CA PRO A 242 -17.39 -14.66 -13.19
C PRO A 242 -16.81 -16.05 -13.44
N GLY A 243 -15.70 -16.15 -14.22
CA GLY A 243 -15.09 -17.39 -14.65
C GLY A 243 -13.64 -17.61 -14.25
N GLY A 244 -13.06 -16.78 -13.36
CA GLY A 244 -11.69 -16.96 -12.89
C GLY A 244 -11.57 -18.22 -12.01
N GLU A 245 -11.19 -19.34 -12.62
CA GLU A 245 -10.76 -20.54 -11.90
C GLU A 245 -9.59 -20.18 -10.99
N PHE A 246 -9.75 -20.44 -9.69
CA PHE A 246 -8.67 -20.41 -8.70
C PHE A 246 -7.61 -21.45 -9.06
N THR A 247 -6.64 -21.06 -9.89
CA THR A 247 -5.48 -21.91 -10.15
C THR A 247 -4.44 -21.60 -9.08
N ALA A 248 -4.35 -22.46 -8.08
CA ALA A 248 -3.26 -22.46 -7.12
C ALA A 248 -1.94 -22.65 -7.89
N TYR A 249 -1.13 -21.59 -7.97
CA TYR A 249 0.22 -21.69 -8.51
C TYR A 249 1.13 -22.34 -7.48
N ALA A 250 1.38 -23.62 -7.67
CA ALA A 250 2.46 -24.31 -7.00
C ALA A 250 3.79 -23.67 -7.38
N LEU A 251 4.59 -23.35 -6.37
CA LEU A 251 5.97 -22.91 -6.51
C LEU A 251 6.80 -23.97 -7.23
N THR A 252 7.09 -23.76 -8.50
CA THR A 252 8.18 -24.45 -9.18
C THR A 252 9.18 -23.41 -9.68
N THR A 253 10.38 -23.48 -9.12
CA THR A 253 11.59 -22.86 -9.64
C THR A 253 11.77 -23.23 -11.10
N GLY A 254 11.63 -22.24 -12.01
CA GLY A 254 11.89 -22.49 -13.44
C GLY A 254 11.60 -21.28 -14.30
N ALA A 255 12.66 -20.73 -14.87
CA ALA A 255 12.66 -19.64 -15.83
C ALA A 255 11.66 -19.86 -16.97
N GLY A 256 10.83 -18.86 -17.25
CA GLY A 256 9.95 -18.88 -18.41
C GLY A 256 9.17 -17.57 -18.56
N ALA A 257 9.76 -16.64 -19.30
CA ALA A 257 9.09 -15.42 -19.73
C ALA A 257 7.79 -15.76 -20.47
N ARG A 258 6.65 -15.32 -19.98
CA ARG A 258 5.41 -15.24 -20.74
C ARG A 258 4.98 -13.79 -20.91
N GLN A 259 5.14 -13.32 -22.14
CA GLN A 259 4.52 -12.09 -22.63
C GLN A 259 3.01 -12.16 -22.42
N THR A 260 2.46 -11.31 -21.61
CA THR A 260 1.02 -11.08 -21.53
C THR A 260 0.64 -9.88 -22.42
N ARG A 261 -0.43 -10.10 -23.14
CA ARG A 261 -1.06 -9.28 -24.17
C ARG A 261 -1.31 -7.84 -23.70
N ARG A 262 -0.97 -6.88 -24.60
CA ARG A 262 -1.34 -5.47 -24.57
C ARG A 262 -2.85 -5.27 -24.34
N GLY A 263 -3.25 -4.83 -23.14
CA GLY A 263 -4.48 -4.09 -22.91
C GLY A 263 -4.19 -2.60 -23.13
N ARG A 264 -4.97 -1.94 -23.98
CA ARG A 264 -4.92 -0.49 -24.14
C ARG A 264 -5.50 0.14 -22.87
N VAL A 265 -4.69 0.85 -22.10
CA VAL A 265 -5.13 1.71 -20.99
C VAL A 265 -5.74 2.98 -21.59
N PRO A 266 -6.95 3.41 -21.21
CA PRO A 266 -7.50 4.68 -21.67
C PRO A 266 -6.70 5.84 -21.01
N MET A 267 -6.26 6.75 -21.86
CA MET A 267 -5.44 7.92 -21.54
C MET A 267 -6.31 9.02 -20.90
N GLY A 268 -6.72 8.81 -19.66
CA GLY A 268 -7.57 9.76 -18.92
C GLY A 268 -7.25 9.88 -17.43
N ALA A 269 -6.58 8.90 -16.83
CA ALA A 269 -6.35 8.83 -15.39
C ALA A 269 -4.99 9.38 -14.92
N ALA A 270 -4.10 9.77 -15.83
CA ALA A 270 -2.73 10.18 -15.47
C ALA A 270 -2.61 11.60 -14.86
N GLY A 271 -3.69 12.35 -14.73
CA GLY A 271 -3.64 13.76 -14.36
C GLY A 271 -3.82 14.09 -12.86
N MET A 272 -4.36 13.18 -12.06
CA MET A 272 -4.73 13.49 -10.66
C MET A 272 -3.91 12.78 -9.57
N LEU A 273 -3.01 11.88 -9.92
CA LEU A 273 -2.17 11.14 -8.95
C LEU A 273 -1.16 12.02 -8.18
N VAL A 274 -1.01 13.28 -8.59
CA VAL A 274 0.06 14.18 -8.11
C VAL A 274 -0.23 14.78 -6.73
N ALA A 275 -1.48 14.93 -6.29
CA ALA A 275 -1.79 15.71 -5.10
C ALA A 275 -1.66 14.93 -3.76
N GLY A 276 -2.07 13.67 -3.71
CA GLY A 276 -2.10 12.91 -2.45
C GLY A 276 -0.74 12.36 -2.01
N VAL A 277 0.14 12.14 -2.97
CA VAL A 277 1.47 11.61 -2.71
C VAL A 277 2.48 12.74 -2.48
N LEU A 278 2.19 13.96 -2.92
CA LEU A 278 2.99 15.15 -2.61
C LEU A 278 3.09 15.41 -1.09
N THR A 279 2.07 15.06 -0.31
CA THR A 279 2.14 15.15 1.16
C THR A 279 3.18 14.18 1.74
N PHE A 280 3.31 13.00 1.16
CA PHE A 280 4.26 11.99 1.59
C PHE A 280 5.72 12.38 1.25
N VAL A 281 5.95 12.98 0.08
CA VAL A 281 7.29 13.42 -0.35
C VAL A 281 7.68 14.77 0.25
N VAL A 282 6.75 15.68 0.47
CA VAL A 282 7.03 16.99 1.09
C VAL A 282 7.50 16.85 2.53
N SER A 283 7.01 15.85 3.29
CA SER A 283 7.50 15.58 4.64
C SER A 283 8.97 15.15 4.64
N VAL A 284 9.38 14.31 3.70
CA VAL A 284 10.78 13.87 3.56
C VAL A 284 11.69 15.03 3.11
N SER A 285 11.23 15.83 2.16
CA SER A 285 12.04 16.96 1.63
C SER A 285 12.24 18.08 2.66
N VAL A 286 11.27 18.34 3.55
CA VAL A 286 11.39 19.35 4.61
C VAL A 286 12.35 18.88 5.71
N ALA A 287 12.33 17.60 6.09
CA ALA A 287 13.25 17.05 7.07
C ALA A 287 14.72 17.15 6.61
N VAL A 288 15.00 16.76 5.37
CA VAL A 288 16.34 16.82 4.78
C VAL A 288 16.82 18.27 4.61
N SER A 289 15.93 19.20 4.28
CA SER A 289 16.29 20.63 4.13
C SER A 289 16.60 21.34 5.46
N LEU A 290 16.01 20.88 6.58
CA LEU A 290 16.28 21.44 7.90
C LEU A 290 17.59 20.96 8.50
N GLU A 291 18.07 19.75 8.16
CA GLU A 291 19.36 19.24 8.60
C GLU A 291 20.56 19.84 7.82
N LEU A 292 20.35 20.27 6.56
CA LEU A 292 21.38 20.85 5.71
C LEU A 292 21.56 22.36 5.85
N SER A 293 20.81 23.04 6.73
CA SER A 293 21.00 24.46 6.98
C SER A 293 22.12 24.72 7.98
N PRO A 294 23.28 25.27 7.58
CA PRO A 294 24.35 25.57 8.51
C PRO A 294 23.91 26.66 9.47
N SER A 295 23.97 26.39 10.78
CA SER A 295 23.78 27.37 11.84
C SER A 295 24.77 28.53 11.63
N ARG A 296 24.25 29.70 11.26
CA ARG A 296 25.00 30.94 11.34
C ARG A 296 24.88 31.47 12.76
N ASP A 297 25.87 31.12 13.59
CA ASP A 297 26.13 31.87 14.81
C ASP A 297 26.83 33.17 14.44
N ALA A 298 26.22 34.27 14.85
CA ALA A 298 26.81 35.60 14.93
C ALA A 298 26.67 36.10 16.36
#